data_af209ac1230a88800efab1a0081fc549
#
_entry.id   af209ac1230a88800efab1a0081fc549
#
_cell.length_a   1.000
_cell.length_b   1.000
_cell.length_c   1.000
_cell.angle_alpha   90.00
_cell.angle_beta   90.00
_cell.angle_gamma   90.00
#
_symmetry.space_group_name_H-M   'P 1'
#
loop_
_entity.id
_entity.type
_entity.pdbx_description
1 polymer ?
#
loop_
_entity_poly.entity_id
_entity_poly.type
_entity_poly.pdbx_seq_one_letter_code
_entity_poly.pdbx_strand_id
1 'polypeptide(L)'
;MRVLELLTAYYIEGFLIVGGGLSILNIRPKLSKIACLAIMYSLVIFGVREIYQIYNIPFGTHSFIIIMLQIIILKYIGKQNWVVSVITPLISFLLISWGEGILMYNIINLIDITLQDIMHTPGFRLVGILLSNIPLIVIFILGYIFKISVIDINRFIEKEEI
;
A
#
# COMPACT_ATOMS: atom_id res chain seq x y z
N MET A 1 -11.13 -7.28 19.57
CA MET A 1 -10.51 -8.15 18.55
C MET A 1 -10.55 -7.51 17.15
N ARG A 2 -11.71 -7.05 16.66
CA ARG A 2 -11.87 -6.47 15.30
C ARG A 2 -10.90 -5.29 14.98
N VAL A 3 -10.69 -4.35 15.92
CA VAL A 3 -9.82 -3.18 15.71
C VAL A 3 -8.35 -3.59 15.55
N LEU A 4 -7.87 -4.51 16.36
CA LEU A 4 -6.47 -4.98 16.29
C LEU A 4 -6.19 -5.72 14.98
N GLU A 5 -7.13 -6.56 14.53
CA GLU A 5 -7.04 -7.24 13.24
C GLU A 5 -6.98 -6.25 12.08
N LEU A 6 -7.83 -5.21 12.09
CA LEU A 6 -7.83 -4.15 11.09
C LEU A 6 -6.52 -3.37 11.06
N LEU A 7 -6.03 -2.96 12.22
CA LEU A 7 -4.76 -2.23 12.31
C LEU A 7 -3.58 -3.08 11.84
N THR A 8 -3.57 -4.37 12.17
CA THR A 8 -2.54 -5.30 11.68
C THR A 8 -2.59 -5.44 10.17
N ALA A 9 -3.80 -5.60 9.62
CA ALA A 9 -4.01 -5.69 8.18
C ALA A 9 -3.53 -4.43 7.45
N TYR A 10 -3.92 -3.25 7.93
CA TYR A 10 -3.49 -1.96 7.36
C TYR A 10 -2.00 -1.70 7.57
N TYR A 11 -1.40 -2.21 8.64
CA TYR A 11 0.04 -2.13 8.85
C TYR A 11 0.80 -2.96 7.80
N ILE A 12 0.36 -4.19 7.54
CA ILE A 12 0.97 -5.04 6.51
C ILE A 12 0.83 -4.38 5.13
N GLU A 13 -0.37 -3.90 4.80
CA GLU A 13 -0.64 -3.16 3.57
C GLU A 13 0.28 -1.95 3.45
N GLY A 14 0.34 -1.09 4.48
CA GLY A 14 1.19 0.09 4.51
C GLY A 14 2.68 -0.22 4.39
N PHE A 15 3.14 -1.30 5.01
CA PHE A 15 4.53 -1.76 4.91
C PHE A 15 4.89 -2.15 3.48
N LEU A 16 4.00 -2.88 2.80
CA LEU A 16 4.19 -3.28 1.41
C LEU A 16 4.10 -2.10 0.44
N ILE A 17 3.17 -1.18 0.66
CA ILE A 17 3.02 0.02 -0.16
C ILE A 17 4.28 0.89 -0.09
N VAL A 18 4.74 1.19 1.12
CA VAL A 18 5.94 2.02 1.31
C VAL A 18 7.20 1.28 0.85
N GLY A 19 7.38 0.04 1.29
CA GLY A 19 8.57 -0.75 0.98
C GLY A 19 8.64 -1.16 -0.48
N GLY A 20 7.54 -1.69 -1.04
CA GLY A 20 7.43 -2.08 -2.44
C GLY A 20 7.52 -0.88 -3.38
N GLY A 21 6.71 0.15 -3.13
CA GLY A 21 6.68 1.34 -3.97
C GLY A 21 8.01 2.09 -4.03
N LEU A 22 8.73 2.24 -2.90
CA LEU A 22 10.06 2.85 -2.89
C LEU A 22 11.11 1.97 -3.56
N SER A 23 11.01 0.64 -3.42
CA SER A 23 11.99 -0.27 -4.01
C SER A 23 11.93 -0.30 -5.54
N ILE A 24 10.75 -0.09 -6.15
CA ILE A 24 10.60 0.10 -7.61
C ILE A 24 11.47 1.27 -8.10
N LEU A 25 11.51 2.35 -7.31
CA LEU A 25 12.24 3.58 -7.61
C LEU A 25 13.72 3.54 -7.21
N ASN A 26 14.25 2.36 -6.93
CA ASN A 26 15.62 2.14 -6.45
C ASN A 26 15.94 2.81 -5.10
N ILE A 27 14.94 3.10 -4.29
CA ILE A 27 15.08 3.69 -2.96
C ILE A 27 14.83 2.61 -1.90
N ARG A 28 15.83 2.36 -1.05
CA ARG A 28 15.80 1.28 -0.05
C ARG A 28 16.08 1.83 1.35
N PRO A 29 15.08 2.45 2.00
CA PRO A 29 15.27 2.93 3.36
C PRO A 29 15.41 1.75 4.32
N LYS A 30 15.98 1.99 5.51
CA LYS A 30 16.08 0.98 6.56
C LYS A 30 14.68 0.42 6.90
N LEU A 31 14.59 -0.87 7.19
CA LEU A 31 13.31 -1.53 7.53
C LEU A 31 12.60 -0.85 8.69
N SER A 32 13.35 -0.35 9.69
CA SER A 32 12.77 0.42 10.81
C SER A 32 12.06 1.70 10.35
N LYS A 33 12.57 2.36 9.31
CA LYS A 33 11.94 3.55 8.74
C LYS A 33 10.66 3.17 7.96
N ILE A 34 10.71 2.08 7.19
CA ILE A 34 9.52 1.54 6.51
C ILE A 34 8.45 1.17 7.53
N ALA A 35 8.82 0.48 8.62
CA ALA A 35 7.90 0.10 9.68
C ALA A 35 7.25 1.32 10.37
N CYS A 36 8.02 2.36 10.65
CA CYS A 36 7.50 3.60 11.22
C CYS A 36 6.49 4.28 10.28
N LEU A 37 6.80 4.38 9.00
CA LEU A 37 5.90 4.93 7.98
C LEU A 37 4.63 4.08 7.83
N ALA A 38 4.76 2.75 7.90
CA ALA A 38 3.63 1.82 7.84
C ALA A 38 2.68 1.98 9.03
N ILE A 39 3.20 2.23 10.25
CA ILE A 39 2.36 2.53 11.41
C ILE A 39 1.56 3.81 11.18
N MET A 40 2.21 4.89 10.75
CA MET A 40 1.51 6.14 10.44
C MET A 40 0.44 5.94 9.37
N TYR A 41 0.76 5.20 8.32
CA TYR A 41 -0.17 4.87 7.26
C TYR A 41 -1.37 4.06 7.76
N SER A 42 -1.16 3.04 8.60
CA SER A 42 -2.23 2.22 9.15
C SER A 42 -3.21 3.03 9.99
N LEU A 43 -2.72 3.98 10.78
CA LEU A 43 -3.55 4.88 11.58
C LEU A 43 -4.38 5.81 10.68
N VAL A 44 -3.79 6.32 9.61
CA VAL A 44 -4.48 7.17 8.64
C VAL A 44 -5.60 6.40 7.92
N ILE A 45 -5.30 5.19 7.40
CA ILE A 45 -6.33 4.35 6.75
C ILE A 45 -7.46 4.05 7.72
N PHE A 46 -7.13 3.64 8.94
CA PHE A 46 -8.12 3.33 9.96
C PHE A 46 -9.03 4.55 10.20
N GLY A 47 -8.45 5.72 10.45
CA GLY A 47 -9.21 6.95 10.69
C GLY A 47 -10.08 7.36 9.51
N VAL A 48 -9.54 7.33 8.28
CA VAL A 48 -10.31 7.69 7.08
C VAL A 48 -11.47 6.71 6.87
N ARG A 49 -11.23 5.40 6.98
CA ARG A 49 -12.29 4.39 6.78
C ARG A 49 -13.37 4.45 7.85
N GLU A 50 -13.02 4.72 9.12
CA GLU A 50 -14.00 4.91 10.20
C GLU A 50 -14.87 6.17 9.94
N ILE A 51 -14.27 7.29 9.55
CA ILE A 51 -15.01 8.51 9.17
C ILE A 51 -15.99 8.22 8.05
N TYR A 52 -15.55 7.51 7.00
CA TYR A 52 -16.41 7.16 5.86
C TYR A 52 -17.59 6.26 6.27
N GLN A 53 -17.37 5.32 7.20
CA GLN A 53 -18.45 4.48 7.73
C GLN A 53 -19.45 5.29 8.56
N ILE A 54 -18.99 6.20 9.44
CA ILE A 54 -19.84 7.01 10.30
C ILE A 54 -20.74 7.94 9.46
N TYR A 55 -20.19 8.55 8.41
CA TYR A 55 -20.92 9.51 7.58
C TYR A 55 -21.62 8.89 6.37
N ASN A 56 -21.58 7.54 6.21
CA ASN A 56 -22.14 6.81 5.07
C ASN A 56 -21.71 7.39 3.71
N ILE A 57 -20.44 7.82 3.58
CA ILE A 57 -19.90 8.37 2.34
C ILE A 57 -19.70 7.24 1.33
N PRO A 58 -20.08 7.41 0.05
CA PRO A 58 -19.91 6.37 -0.97
C PRO A 58 -18.46 5.88 -1.09
N PHE A 59 -18.29 4.57 -1.19
CA PHE A 59 -16.99 3.95 -1.40
C PHE A 59 -16.37 4.42 -2.73
N GLY A 60 -15.06 4.65 -2.72
CA GLY A 60 -14.27 5.06 -3.89
C GLY A 60 -13.47 6.34 -3.64
N THR A 61 -14.11 7.39 -3.10
CA THR A 61 -13.43 8.67 -2.83
C THR A 61 -12.43 8.60 -1.69
N HIS A 62 -12.59 7.65 -0.75
CA HIS A 62 -11.62 7.43 0.35
C HIS A 62 -10.21 7.10 -0.15
N SER A 63 -10.09 6.39 -1.29
CA SER A 63 -8.79 6.02 -1.87
C SER A 63 -7.97 7.25 -2.27
N PHE A 64 -8.62 8.27 -2.83
CA PHE A 64 -7.95 9.54 -3.17
C PHE A 64 -7.42 10.25 -1.92
N ILE A 65 -8.21 10.29 -0.84
CA ILE A 65 -7.79 10.90 0.42
C ILE A 65 -6.61 10.13 1.01
N ILE A 66 -6.66 8.79 1.00
CA ILE A 66 -5.56 7.95 1.49
C ILE A 66 -4.28 8.20 0.69
N ILE A 67 -4.36 8.26 -0.65
CA ILE A 67 -3.20 8.57 -1.50
C ILE A 67 -2.62 9.94 -1.17
N MET A 68 -3.47 10.97 -1.05
CA MET A 68 -3.02 12.33 -0.71
C MET A 68 -2.31 12.38 0.66
N LEU A 69 -2.88 11.73 1.67
CA LEU A 69 -2.28 11.67 2.99
C LEU A 69 -0.97 10.87 2.97
N GLN A 70 -0.88 9.83 2.15
CA GLN A 70 0.35 9.06 1.98
C GLN A 70 1.47 9.89 1.32
N ILE A 71 1.15 10.72 0.33
CA ILE A 71 2.09 11.66 -0.28
C ILE A 71 2.67 12.58 0.81
N ILE A 72 1.81 13.13 1.67
CA ILE A 72 2.22 14.00 2.79
C ILE A 72 3.11 13.25 3.77
N ILE A 73 2.76 12.02 4.16
CA ILE A 73 3.56 11.19 5.06
C ILE A 73 4.95 10.92 4.45
N LEU A 74 5.01 10.52 3.18
CA LEU A 74 6.29 10.25 2.51
C LEU A 74 7.15 11.51 2.39
N LYS A 75 6.55 12.65 2.09
CA LYS A 75 7.26 13.92 1.94
C LYS A 75 7.83 14.40 3.28
N TYR A 76 7.01 14.52 4.30
CA TYR A 76 7.40 15.18 5.54
C TYR A 76 8.03 14.23 6.56
N ILE A 77 7.48 13.02 6.73
CA ILE A 77 7.99 12.05 7.70
C ILE A 77 9.04 11.15 7.03
N GLY A 78 8.76 10.68 5.81
CA GLY A 78 9.68 9.90 5.00
C GLY A 78 10.89 10.69 4.51
N LYS A 79 10.81 12.04 4.52
CA LYS A 79 11.85 12.95 4.00
C LYS A 79 12.25 12.59 2.56
N GLN A 80 11.28 12.23 1.74
CA GLN A 80 11.47 11.96 0.32
C GLN A 80 11.28 13.26 -0.49
N ASN A 81 11.82 13.31 -1.71
CA ASN A 81 11.52 14.43 -2.58
C ASN A 81 10.07 14.36 -3.11
N TRP A 82 9.55 15.44 -3.68
CA TRP A 82 8.17 15.52 -4.14
C TRP A 82 7.84 14.45 -5.18
N VAL A 83 8.73 14.24 -6.15
CA VAL A 83 8.53 13.29 -7.25
C VAL A 83 8.36 11.86 -6.68
N VAL A 84 9.27 11.45 -5.81
CA VAL A 84 9.21 10.14 -5.14
C VAL A 84 7.95 10.01 -4.29
N SER A 85 7.61 11.08 -3.54
CA SER A 85 6.44 11.07 -2.65
C SER A 85 5.11 10.91 -3.38
N VAL A 86 5.03 11.40 -4.62
CA VAL A 86 3.84 11.28 -5.48
C VAL A 86 3.82 9.94 -6.22
N ILE A 87 4.94 9.57 -6.84
CA ILE A 87 5.00 8.38 -7.70
C ILE A 87 4.84 7.10 -6.87
N THR A 88 5.43 7.02 -5.68
CA THR A 88 5.38 5.83 -4.82
C THR A 88 3.94 5.39 -4.52
N PRO A 89 3.04 6.22 -3.95
CA PRO A 89 1.68 5.79 -3.67
C PRO A 89 0.85 5.53 -4.93
N LEU A 90 1.07 6.26 -6.02
CA LEU A 90 0.35 6.04 -7.27
C LEU A 90 0.68 4.68 -7.89
N ILE A 91 1.96 4.32 -7.98
CA ILE A 91 2.36 2.99 -8.47
C ILE A 91 1.84 1.90 -7.55
N SER A 92 1.96 2.07 -6.24
CA SER A 92 1.48 1.08 -5.27
C SER A 92 -0.04 0.88 -5.38
N PHE A 93 -0.80 1.96 -5.55
CA PHE A 93 -2.25 1.89 -5.76
C PHE A 93 -2.61 1.15 -7.04
N LEU A 94 -1.91 1.41 -8.15
CA LEU A 94 -2.10 0.67 -9.40
C LEU A 94 -1.85 -0.84 -9.23
N LEU A 95 -0.79 -1.20 -8.51
CA LEU A 95 -0.45 -2.60 -8.25
C LEU A 95 -1.47 -3.31 -7.36
N ILE A 96 -1.99 -2.63 -6.34
CA ILE A 96 -3.06 -3.16 -5.49
C ILE A 96 -4.34 -3.35 -6.33
N SER A 97 -4.72 -2.34 -7.11
CA SER A 97 -5.90 -2.43 -7.98
C SER A 97 -5.79 -3.57 -8.99
N TRP A 98 -4.59 -3.82 -9.49
CA TRP A 98 -4.31 -4.97 -10.35
C TRP A 98 -4.41 -6.30 -9.60
N GLY A 99 -3.88 -6.35 -8.38
CA GLY A 99 -4.00 -7.51 -7.49
C GLY A 99 -5.45 -7.83 -7.14
N GLU A 100 -6.24 -6.81 -6.80
CA GLU A 100 -7.68 -6.95 -6.50
C GLU A 100 -8.47 -7.41 -7.74
N GLY A 101 -8.29 -6.74 -8.87
CA GLY A 101 -9.08 -6.99 -10.07
C GLY A 101 -8.75 -8.31 -10.77
N ILE A 102 -7.48 -8.72 -10.80
CA ILE A 102 -7.06 -9.92 -11.55
C ILE A 102 -6.84 -11.10 -10.60
N LEU A 103 -6.02 -10.95 -9.55
CA LEU A 103 -5.65 -12.09 -8.73
C LEU A 103 -6.76 -12.47 -7.76
N MET A 104 -7.22 -11.53 -6.97
CA MET A 104 -8.22 -11.79 -5.93
C MET A 104 -9.53 -12.29 -6.54
N TYR A 105 -10.04 -11.64 -7.59
CA TYR A 105 -11.28 -12.02 -8.24
C TYR A 105 -11.23 -13.45 -8.81
N ASN A 106 -10.15 -13.81 -9.51
CA ASN A 106 -10.01 -15.15 -10.08
C ASN A 106 -9.83 -16.23 -9.00
N ILE A 107 -9.10 -15.94 -7.91
CA ILE A 107 -8.89 -16.89 -6.82
C ILE A 107 -10.20 -17.12 -6.06
N ILE A 108 -10.96 -16.06 -5.78
CA ILE A 108 -12.27 -16.14 -5.13
C ILE A 108 -13.23 -17.03 -5.91
N ASN A 109 -13.31 -16.81 -7.22
CA ASN A 109 -14.17 -17.63 -8.10
C ASN A 109 -13.73 -19.11 -8.16
N LEU A 110 -12.43 -19.39 -8.00
CA LEU A 110 -11.89 -20.75 -8.04
C LEU A 110 -12.19 -21.55 -6.77
N ILE A 111 -12.38 -20.85 -5.64
CA ILE A 111 -12.59 -21.45 -4.30
C ILE A 111 -14.08 -21.41 -3.90
N ASP A 112 -14.98 -20.86 -4.74
CA ASP A 112 -16.42 -20.66 -4.48
C ASP A 112 -16.70 -19.88 -3.18
N ILE A 113 -15.81 -18.93 -2.81
CA ILE A 113 -15.97 -18.02 -1.69
C ILE A 113 -16.53 -16.69 -2.21
N THR A 114 -17.45 -16.07 -1.47
CA THR A 114 -17.98 -14.75 -1.85
C THR A 114 -17.13 -13.62 -1.25
N LEU A 115 -17.16 -12.44 -1.90
CA LEU A 115 -16.56 -11.21 -1.33
C LEU A 115 -17.15 -10.87 0.04
N GLN A 116 -18.41 -11.21 0.28
CA GLN A 116 -19.07 -11.00 1.55
C GLN A 116 -18.48 -11.90 2.65
N ASP A 117 -18.14 -13.14 2.32
CA ASP A 117 -17.49 -14.05 3.27
C ASP A 117 -16.12 -13.52 3.70
N ILE A 118 -15.35 -12.96 2.76
CA ILE A 118 -14.05 -12.34 3.07
C ILE A 118 -14.21 -11.12 3.96
N MET A 119 -15.24 -10.31 3.75
CA MET A 119 -15.47 -9.09 4.55
C MET A 119 -15.98 -9.38 5.97
N HIS A 120 -16.75 -10.44 6.14
CA HIS A 120 -17.46 -10.71 7.39
C HIS A 120 -16.81 -11.78 8.26
N THR A 121 -16.00 -12.68 7.68
CA THR A 121 -15.35 -13.75 8.45
C THR A 121 -14.00 -13.29 8.99
N PRO A 122 -13.79 -13.36 10.32
CA PRO A 122 -12.49 -13.06 10.92
C PRO A 122 -11.38 -13.93 10.30
N GLY A 123 -10.24 -13.33 9.98
CA GLY A 123 -9.12 -14.01 9.34
C GLY A 123 -9.16 -14.03 7.81
N PHE A 124 -10.31 -14.19 7.15
CA PHE A 124 -10.42 -14.13 5.68
C PHE A 124 -10.07 -12.74 5.13
N ARG A 125 -10.29 -11.70 5.91
CA ARG A 125 -9.89 -10.34 5.56
C ARG A 125 -8.38 -10.18 5.40
N LEU A 126 -7.59 -10.78 6.29
CA LEU A 126 -6.13 -10.80 6.16
C LEU A 126 -5.69 -11.55 4.90
N VAL A 127 -6.33 -12.67 4.61
CA VAL A 127 -6.06 -13.44 3.38
C VAL A 127 -6.40 -12.59 2.15
N GLY A 128 -7.53 -11.92 2.13
CA GLY A 128 -7.92 -11.01 1.05
C GLY A 128 -6.89 -9.89 0.83
N ILE A 129 -6.42 -9.24 1.91
CA ILE A 129 -5.40 -8.22 1.83
C ILE A 129 -4.06 -8.78 1.33
N LEU A 130 -3.65 -9.97 1.77
CA LEU A 130 -2.43 -10.59 1.26
C LEU A 130 -2.55 -10.96 -0.21
N LEU A 131 -3.70 -11.46 -0.66
CA LEU A 131 -3.95 -11.80 -2.07
C LEU A 131 -3.91 -10.55 -2.97
N SER A 132 -4.58 -9.47 -2.56
CA SER A 132 -4.56 -8.21 -3.33
C SER A 132 -3.18 -7.58 -3.37
N ASN A 133 -2.35 -7.80 -2.34
CA ASN A 133 -0.99 -7.27 -2.27
C ASN A 133 0.10 -8.19 -2.85
N ILE A 134 -0.25 -9.33 -3.46
CA ILE A 134 0.75 -10.21 -4.11
C ILE A 134 1.69 -9.45 -5.06
N PRO A 135 1.21 -8.57 -5.96
CA PRO A 135 2.12 -7.81 -6.83
C PRO A 135 3.12 -6.95 -6.05
N LEU A 136 2.69 -6.31 -4.97
CA LEU A 136 3.58 -5.52 -4.11
C LEU A 136 4.57 -6.40 -3.32
N ILE A 137 4.13 -7.58 -2.87
CA ILE A 137 5.02 -8.55 -2.19
C ILE A 137 6.13 -8.98 -3.14
N VAL A 138 5.79 -9.36 -4.37
CA VAL A 138 6.77 -9.76 -5.40
C VAL A 138 7.75 -8.62 -5.66
N ILE A 139 7.25 -7.41 -5.85
CA ILE A 139 8.09 -6.24 -6.10
C ILE A 139 8.96 -5.91 -4.89
N PHE A 140 8.42 -5.99 -3.67
CA PHE A 140 9.21 -5.78 -2.46
C PHE A 140 10.36 -6.78 -2.37
N ILE A 141 10.10 -8.07 -2.63
CA ILE A 141 11.13 -9.11 -2.63
C ILE A 141 12.19 -8.82 -3.71
N LEU A 142 11.77 -8.60 -4.96
CA LEU A 142 12.67 -8.33 -6.07
C LEU A 142 13.46 -7.04 -5.87
N GLY A 143 12.79 -5.97 -5.49
CA GLY A 143 13.40 -4.64 -5.37
C GLY A 143 14.22 -4.46 -4.11
N TYR A 144 13.72 -4.90 -2.96
CA TYR A 144 14.38 -4.68 -1.67
C TYR A 144 15.43 -5.75 -1.36
N ILE A 145 15.10 -7.06 -1.58
CA ILE A 145 15.98 -8.18 -1.25
C ILE A 145 16.98 -8.44 -2.38
N PHE A 146 16.46 -8.64 -3.61
CA PHE A 146 17.31 -8.93 -4.77
C PHE A 146 17.94 -7.70 -5.41
N LYS A 147 17.58 -6.50 -4.95
CA LYS A 147 18.09 -5.21 -5.43
C LYS A 147 17.84 -4.94 -6.93
N ILE A 148 16.82 -5.55 -7.50
CA ILE A 148 16.40 -5.33 -8.88
C ILE A 148 15.47 -4.09 -8.85
N SER A 149 15.86 -3.00 -9.50
CA SER A 149 15.04 -1.80 -9.63
C SER A 149 14.45 -1.70 -11.04
N VAL A 150 13.20 -1.27 -11.13
CA VAL A 150 12.53 -1.04 -12.42
C VAL A 150 12.87 0.36 -12.94
N ILE A 151 12.92 1.33 -12.04
CA ILE A 151 13.19 2.75 -12.35
C ILE A 151 14.28 3.25 -11.42
N ASP A 152 15.37 3.77 -11.97
CA ASP A 152 16.39 4.47 -11.19
C ASP A 152 16.12 5.98 -11.19
N ILE A 153 15.31 6.39 -10.22
CA ILE A 153 14.86 7.79 -10.15
C ILE A 153 16.00 8.77 -9.84
N ASN A 154 17.08 8.31 -9.22
CA ASN A 154 18.21 9.19 -8.90
C ASN A 154 18.86 9.75 -10.16
N ARG A 155 18.87 8.99 -11.26
CA ARG A 155 19.37 9.47 -12.57
C ARG A 155 18.52 10.58 -13.18
N PHE A 156 17.25 10.70 -12.80
CA PHE A 156 16.37 11.76 -13.29
C PHE A 156 16.50 13.03 -12.44
N ILE A 157 16.70 12.89 -11.13
CA ILE A 157 16.82 14.02 -10.21
C ILE A 157 18.14 14.75 -10.41
N GLU A 158 19.26 14.04 -10.64
CA GLU A 158 20.56 14.65 -10.91
C GLU A 158 20.60 15.47 -12.21
N LYS A 159 19.69 15.18 -13.16
CA LYS A 159 19.62 15.95 -14.43
C LYS A 159 18.85 17.27 -14.31
N GLU A 160 18.04 17.45 -13.27
CA GLU A 160 17.28 18.69 -13.05
C GLU A 160 18.08 19.71 -12.22
N GLU A 161 19.20 19.33 -11.62
CA GLU A 161 20.07 20.22 -10.84
C GLU A 161 21.23 20.85 -11.67
N ILE A 162 21.31 20.57 -12.99
CA ILE A 162 22.26 21.15 -13.94
C ILE A 162 21.55 22.16 -14.82
#